data_861266255d1a8f321c6489097d180a6c
#
_entry.id   861266255d1a8f321c6489097d180a6c
#
_cell.length_a   1.000
_cell.length_b   1.000
_cell.length_c   1.000
_cell.angle_alpha   90.00
_cell.angle_beta   90.00
_cell.angle_gamma   90.00
#
_symmetry.space_group_name_H-M   'P 1'
#
loop_
_entity.id
_entity.type
_entity.pdbx_description
1 polymer ?
#
loop_
_entity_poly.entity_id
_entity_poly.type
_entity_poly.pdbx_seq_one_letter_code
_entity_poly.pdbx_strand_id
1 'polypeptide(L)'
;VTTSLEVGPLIQFDVYPVQRIGNGVALLNMTATNNAEEEVNFYQVLSKGGNPTTAEGVSLIDTTNSDKYLPLRTAEDETCHCSDWSDDKDIEPGGSIDFWVAYPEPPDDVSVVTVTTNASPDFLDVPVVDAEGSNDEIAEADVADPEIRELSSYEDGEDETVSREESEDESSIMLSSDVLFDVDESELTDDADETLEQVAQEIDNASADTVSIDGYTDNTGNDSINDPLSEDRAEAVQSALEDLVTRSGVSYEANGHGSADPVADNSTEDGRQKNRRVTVTFEK
;
A
#
# COMPACT_ATOMS: atom_id res chain seq x y z
N VAL A 1 -0.70 27.08 -6.28
CA VAL A 1 -1.46 27.09 -5.02
C VAL A 1 -0.66 26.29 -4.03
N THR A 2 -0.38 26.86 -2.90
CA THR A 2 0.39 26.24 -1.82
C THR A 2 -0.62 25.65 -0.83
N THR A 3 -0.45 24.42 -0.42
CA THR A 3 -1.26 23.82 0.65
C THR A 3 -0.47 23.94 1.94
N SER A 4 -1.04 24.63 2.95
CA SER A 4 -0.39 24.84 4.25
C SER A 4 -1.10 24.05 5.33
N LEU A 5 -0.35 23.34 6.16
CA LEU A 5 -0.84 22.65 7.34
C LEU A 5 0.00 23.04 8.56
N GLU A 6 -0.67 23.42 9.66
CA GLU A 6 -0.02 23.61 10.95
C GLU A 6 0.09 22.26 11.67
N VAL A 7 1.32 21.83 11.92
CA VAL A 7 1.59 20.61 12.70
C VAL A 7 1.79 20.99 14.16
N GLY A 8 0.68 21.02 14.89
CA GLY A 8 0.66 21.57 16.24
C GLY A 8 0.90 23.10 16.23
N PRO A 9 1.11 23.73 17.38
CA PRO A 9 1.33 25.19 17.45
C PRO A 9 2.75 25.61 17.01
N LEU A 10 3.61 24.68 16.60
CA LEU A 10 5.04 24.91 16.49
C LEU A 10 5.56 24.99 15.06
N ILE A 11 5.13 24.13 14.14
CA ILE A 11 5.65 24.08 12.76
C ILE A 11 4.50 24.14 11.75
N GLN A 12 4.67 25.00 10.75
CA GLN A 12 3.85 25.04 9.56
C GLN A 12 4.62 24.44 8.39
N PHE A 13 3.99 23.55 7.64
CA PHE A 13 4.48 23.08 6.34
C PHE A 13 3.72 23.75 5.22
N ASP A 14 4.46 24.30 4.25
CA ASP A 14 3.95 24.76 2.97
C ASP A 14 4.43 23.77 1.88
N VAL A 15 3.49 23.18 1.14
CA VAL A 15 3.75 22.22 0.09
C VAL A 15 3.44 22.86 -1.26
N TYR A 16 4.40 22.83 -2.17
CA TYR A 16 4.27 23.41 -3.51
C TYR A 16 3.87 22.31 -4.51
N PRO A 17 3.37 22.69 -5.71
CA PRO A 17 3.07 21.71 -6.75
C PRO A 17 4.28 20.82 -7.07
N VAL A 18 4.04 19.54 -7.26
CA VAL A 18 5.03 18.60 -7.78
C VAL A 18 5.32 18.98 -9.23
N GLN A 19 6.57 19.16 -9.60
CA GLN A 19 7.01 19.62 -10.92
C GLN A 19 7.68 18.50 -11.71
N ARG A 20 7.17 18.16 -12.91
CA ARG A 20 7.90 17.33 -13.86
C ARG A 20 9.07 18.13 -14.42
N ILE A 21 10.31 17.73 -14.10
CA ILE A 21 11.52 18.47 -14.46
C ILE A 21 12.32 17.83 -15.61
N GLY A 22 11.78 16.73 -16.17
CA GLY A 22 12.39 15.96 -17.27
C GLY A 22 13.27 14.81 -16.78
N ASN A 23 13.74 14.00 -17.72
CA ASN A 23 14.53 12.79 -17.50
C ASN A 23 13.86 11.74 -16.60
N GLY A 24 12.52 11.72 -16.54
CA GLY A 24 11.76 10.82 -15.67
C GLY A 24 11.80 11.23 -14.18
N VAL A 25 12.10 12.49 -13.89
CA VAL A 25 12.21 13.03 -12.54
C VAL A 25 11.13 14.06 -12.26
N ALA A 26 10.44 13.91 -11.12
CA ALA A 26 9.56 14.91 -10.55
C ALA A 26 10.16 15.49 -9.26
N LEU A 27 9.94 16.78 -9.02
CA LEU A 27 10.49 17.55 -7.91
C LEU A 27 9.36 18.10 -7.03
N LEU A 28 9.38 17.76 -5.76
CA LEU A 28 8.56 18.37 -4.73
C LEU A 28 9.40 19.38 -3.94
N ASN A 29 8.92 20.62 -3.85
CA ASN A 29 9.47 21.63 -2.95
C ASN A 29 8.55 21.81 -1.74
N MET A 30 9.14 22.01 -0.57
CA MET A 30 8.43 22.26 0.68
C MET A 30 9.18 23.32 1.51
N THR A 31 8.43 24.03 2.35
CA THR A 31 8.98 24.93 3.36
C THR A 31 8.46 24.53 4.74
N ALA A 32 9.33 24.43 5.73
CA ALA A 32 8.97 24.28 7.14
C ALA A 32 9.24 25.58 7.88
N THR A 33 8.23 26.18 8.49
CA THR A 33 8.33 27.45 9.23
C THR A 33 8.11 27.22 10.71
N ASN A 34 9.00 27.76 11.55
CA ASN A 34 8.84 27.76 13.00
C ASN A 34 7.93 28.92 13.45
N ASN A 35 6.71 28.59 13.87
CA ASN A 35 5.73 29.53 14.42
C ASN A 35 5.79 29.62 15.97
N ALA A 36 6.71 28.89 16.61
CA ALA A 36 6.91 28.95 18.05
C ALA A 36 7.65 30.20 18.50
N GLU A 37 7.60 30.50 19.81
CA GLU A 37 8.39 31.57 20.44
C GLU A 37 9.83 31.15 20.77
N GLU A 38 10.15 29.84 20.63
CA GLU A 38 11.45 29.24 20.88
C GLU A 38 12.00 28.57 19.61
N GLU A 39 13.34 28.40 19.57
CA GLU A 39 14.02 27.63 18.55
C GLU A 39 13.49 26.17 18.47
N VAL A 40 13.27 25.65 17.27
CA VAL A 40 12.84 24.31 17.04
C VAL A 40 13.92 23.53 16.31
N ASN A 41 14.32 22.39 16.89
CA ASN A 41 15.26 21.49 16.26
C ASN A 41 14.53 20.57 15.25
N PHE A 42 14.88 20.68 13.97
CA PHE A 42 14.26 19.94 12.84
C PHE A 42 14.97 18.61 12.53
N TYR A 43 15.65 18.05 13.53
CA TYR A 43 16.35 16.77 13.43
C TYR A 43 15.36 15.59 13.47
N GLN A 44 15.46 14.65 12.56
CA GLN A 44 14.59 13.45 12.43
C GLN A 44 13.11 13.71 12.15
N VAL A 45 12.69 14.93 11.87
CA VAL A 45 11.27 15.26 11.69
C VAL A 45 10.68 14.56 10.45
N LEU A 46 11.42 14.52 9.35
CA LEU A 46 10.96 13.93 8.06
C LEU A 46 11.74 12.68 7.64
N SER A 47 12.67 12.19 8.46
CA SER A 47 13.45 11.00 8.12
C SER A 47 12.70 9.70 8.45
N LYS A 48 12.99 8.62 7.73
CA LYS A 48 12.41 7.27 7.95
C LYS A 48 13.46 6.25 8.42
N GLY A 49 14.43 6.68 9.23
CA GLY A 49 15.46 5.80 9.79
C GLY A 49 16.79 5.79 9.03
N GLY A 50 16.91 6.56 7.93
CA GLY A 50 18.15 6.83 7.22
C GLY A 50 18.88 8.07 7.79
N ASN A 51 19.28 9.00 6.90
CA ASN A 51 19.89 10.26 7.32
C ASN A 51 18.85 11.16 8.02
N PRO A 52 19.08 11.54 9.29
CA PRO A 52 18.11 12.28 10.10
C PRO A 52 17.86 13.73 9.67
N THR A 53 18.64 14.23 8.74
CA THR A 53 18.56 15.61 8.20
C THR A 53 18.11 15.65 6.75
N THR A 54 17.30 14.66 6.33
CA THR A 54 16.73 14.58 5.00
C THR A 54 15.22 14.35 5.05
N ALA A 55 14.56 14.58 3.93
CA ALA A 55 13.12 14.33 3.73
C ALA A 55 12.81 12.90 3.22
N GLU A 56 13.63 11.91 3.55
CA GLU A 56 13.48 10.52 3.09
C GLU A 56 12.13 9.89 3.47
N GLY A 57 11.47 10.40 4.51
CA GLY A 57 10.16 9.94 4.95
C GLY A 57 8.97 10.60 4.25
N VAL A 58 9.20 11.52 3.30
CA VAL A 58 8.14 12.12 2.49
C VAL A 58 7.88 11.24 1.26
N SER A 59 6.62 10.95 0.95
CA SER A 59 6.26 10.16 -0.22
C SER A 59 5.06 10.75 -0.94
N LEU A 60 4.90 10.41 -2.23
CA LEU A 60 3.73 10.78 -3.02
C LEU A 60 2.81 9.57 -3.14
N ILE A 61 1.50 9.80 -3.06
CA ILE A 61 0.48 8.80 -3.34
C ILE A 61 -0.32 9.27 -4.55
N ASP A 62 -0.31 8.47 -5.58
CA ASP A 62 -1.16 8.58 -6.74
C ASP A 62 -2.37 7.65 -6.55
N THR A 63 -3.54 8.24 -6.37
CA THR A 63 -4.79 7.49 -6.20
C THR A 63 -5.43 7.13 -7.54
N THR A 64 -4.89 7.61 -8.65
CA THR A 64 -5.38 7.27 -10.00
C THR A 64 -4.88 5.89 -10.41
N ASN A 65 -3.59 5.62 -10.16
CA ASN A 65 -2.92 4.37 -10.51
C ASN A 65 -2.60 3.50 -9.26
N SER A 66 -3.13 3.86 -8.10
CA SER A 66 -2.87 3.16 -6.83
C SER A 66 -1.37 3.00 -6.50
N ASP A 67 -0.57 4.01 -6.82
CA ASP A 67 0.88 3.98 -6.67
C ASP A 67 1.39 4.85 -5.53
N LYS A 68 2.44 4.37 -4.86
CA LYS A 68 3.23 5.13 -3.90
C LYS A 68 4.65 5.33 -4.40
N TYR A 69 5.00 6.58 -4.70
CA TYR A 69 6.34 6.97 -5.12
C TYR A 69 7.20 7.26 -3.90
N LEU A 70 8.32 6.58 -3.79
CA LEU A 70 9.34 6.85 -2.79
C LEU A 70 10.41 7.81 -3.35
N PRO A 71 11.11 8.58 -2.48
CA PRO A 71 12.19 9.44 -2.91
C PRO A 71 13.24 8.68 -3.74
N LEU A 72 13.68 9.26 -4.85
CA LEU A 72 14.80 8.74 -5.62
C LEU A 72 16.05 8.65 -4.74
N ARG A 73 16.91 7.72 -5.06
CA ARG A 73 18.21 7.52 -4.42
C ARG A 73 19.33 7.73 -5.41
N THR A 74 20.46 8.26 -4.94
CA THR A 74 21.67 8.35 -5.75
C THR A 74 22.21 6.95 -6.06
N ALA A 75 22.76 6.75 -7.26
CA ALA A 75 23.27 5.43 -7.68
C ALA A 75 24.57 5.05 -6.94
N GLU A 76 25.36 6.02 -6.45
CA GLU A 76 26.67 5.78 -5.84
C GLU A 76 26.57 5.23 -4.41
N ASP A 77 25.76 5.84 -3.55
CA ASP A 77 25.68 5.53 -2.11
C ASP A 77 24.28 5.22 -1.61
N GLU A 78 23.30 5.13 -2.52
CA GLU A 78 21.89 4.83 -2.24
C GLU A 78 21.26 5.76 -1.18
N THR A 79 21.77 7.00 -1.07
CA THR A 79 21.18 8.01 -0.20
C THR A 79 20.04 8.73 -0.90
N CYS A 80 19.17 9.39 -0.12
CA CYS A 80 18.05 10.17 -0.65
C CYS A 80 18.54 11.25 -1.63
N HIS A 81 17.99 11.27 -2.85
CA HIS A 81 18.17 12.40 -3.77
C HIS A 81 17.22 13.53 -3.38
N CYS A 82 17.57 14.22 -2.31
CA CYS A 82 16.81 15.28 -1.66
C CYS A 82 17.71 16.25 -0.92
N SER A 83 17.15 17.39 -0.45
CA SER A 83 17.88 18.31 0.40
C SER A 83 18.40 17.67 1.69
N ASP A 84 19.60 18.05 2.11
CA ASP A 84 20.16 17.76 3.43
C ASP A 84 20.32 19.10 4.19
N TRP A 85 19.73 19.20 5.37
CA TRP A 85 19.78 20.38 6.24
C TRP A 85 20.63 20.16 7.50
N SER A 86 21.63 19.31 7.44
CA SER A 86 22.51 18.99 8.58
C SER A 86 23.18 20.22 9.19
N ASP A 87 23.48 21.24 8.37
CA ASP A 87 24.09 22.49 8.78
C ASP A 87 23.08 23.50 9.39
N ASP A 88 21.78 23.41 9.00
CA ASP A 88 20.71 24.36 9.36
C ASP A 88 19.50 23.67 10.03
N LYS A 89 19.76 22.68 10.88
CA LYS A 89 18.70 21.88 11.53
C LYS A 89 17.91 22.59 12.63
N ASP A 90 18.39 23.74 13.11
CA ASP A 90 17.77 24.52 14.18
C ASP A 90 17.08 25.74 13.56
N ILE A 91 15.74 25.81 13.68
CA ILE A 91 14.93 26.89 13.10
C ILE A 91 14.61 27.91 14.19
N GLU A 92 15.14 29.12 14.08
CA GLU A 92 14.82 30.24 14.95
C GLU A 92 13.32 30.61 14.88
N PRO A 93 12.75 31.28 15.93
CA PRO A 93 11.37 31.76 15.89
C PRO A 93 11.09 32.65 14.67
N GLY A 94 10.09 32.27 13.88
CA GLY A 94 9.73 32.93 12.62
C GLY A 94 10.67 32.63 11.44
N GLY A 95 11.70 31.80 11.67
CA GLY A 95 12.57 31.29 10.60
C GLY A 95 11.94 30.12 9.83
N SER A 96 12.55 29.75 8.70
CA SER A 96 12.11 28.64 7.87
C SER A 96 13.27 27.89 7.22
N ILE A 97 13.04 26.63 6.88
CA ILE A 97 13.91 25.79 6.03
C ILE A 97 13.15 25.46 4.75
N ASP A 98 13.76 25.73 3.60
CA ASP A 98 13.29 25.27 2.31
C ASP A 98 14.02 23.99 1.94
N PHE A 99 13.27 22.99 1.48
CA PHE A 99 13.84 21.71 1.06
C PHE A 99 13.09 21.12 -0.14
N TRP A 100 13.75 20.24 -0.83
CA TRP A 100 13.21 19.55 -1.98
C TRP A 100 13.44 18.03 -1.89
N VAL A 101 12.59 17.29 -2.61
CA VAL A 101 12.68 15.84 -2.76
C VAL A 101 12.44 15.48 -4.21
N ALA A 102 13.29 14.64 -4.77
CA ALA A 102 13.13 14.09 -6.11
C ALA A 102 12.43 12.73 -6.08
N TYR A 103 11.54 12.51 -7.03
CA TYR A 103 10.75 11.29 -7.20
C TYR A 103 10.82 10.78 -8.64
N PRO A 104 10.50 9.50 -8.90
CA PRO A 104 10.11 9.07 -10.24
C PRO A 104 8.97 9.95 -10.76
N GLU A 105 9.03 10.31 -12.04
CA GLU A 105 8.00 11.13 -12.65
C GLU A 105 6.67 10.36 -12.75
N PRO A 106 5.56 10.87 -12.16
CA PRO A 106 4.25 10.28 -12.34
C PRO A 106 3.79 10.34 -13.81
N PRO A 107 2.98 9.37 -14.27
CA PRO A 107 2.42 9.37 -15.64
C PRO A 107 1.70 10.66 -16.02
N ASP A 108 1.55 10.90 -17.31
CA ASP A 108 0.97 12.15 -17.85
C ASP A 108 -0.50 12.37 -17.45
N ASP A 109 -1.24 11.31 -17.17
CA ASP A 109 -2.65 11.33 -16.73
C ASP A 109 -2.81 11.68 -15.24
N VAL A 110 -1.73 11.64 -14.46
CA VAL A 110 -1.72 12.04 -13.05
C VAL A 110 -1.62 13.56 -12.93
N SER A 111 -2.70 14.19 -12.55
CA SER A 111 -2.78 15.66 -12.39
C SER A 111 -2.66 16.14 -10.94
N VAL A 112 -2.89 15.27 -9.98
CA VAL A 112 -2.79 15.52 -8.55
C VAL A 112 -2.23 14.30 -7.82
N VAL A 113 -1.57 14.54 -6.71
CA VAL A 113 -1.08 13.49 -5.79
C VAL A 113 -1.35 13.90 -4.34
N THR A 114 -1.35 12.95 -3.44
CA THR A 114 -1.31 13.19 -2.00
C THR A 114 0.13 13.14 -1.52
N VAL A 115 0.59 14.17 -0.82
CA VAL A 115 1.91 14.17 -0.17
C VAL A 115 1.75 13.68 1.26
N THR A 116 2.42 12.59 1.61
CA THR A 116 2.42 12.01 2.96
C THR A 116 3.75 12.25 3.65
N THR A 117 3.70 12.52 4.95
CA THR A 117 4.88 12.65 5.79
C THR A 117 4.69 11.88 7.10
N ASN A 118 5.77 11.57 7.80
CA ASN A 118 5.68 11.02 9.16
C ASN A 118 5.47 12.08 10.27
N ALA A 119 5.38 13.35 9.90
CA ALA A 119 5.33 14.48 10.84
C ALA A 119 4.04 15.32 10.78
N SER A 120 3.21 15.11 9.76
CA SER A 120 1.97 15.88 9.55
C SER A 120 0.85 14.98 9.04
N PRO A 121 -0.42 15.41 9.13
CA PRO A 121 -1.48 14.86 8.29
C PRO A 121 -1.14 14.99 6.80
N ASP A 122 -1.80 14.18 5.97
CA ASP A 122 -1.59 14.15 4.53
C ASP A 122 -2.02 15.46 3.85
N PHE A 123 -1.25 15.87 2.83
CA PHE A 123 -1.58 17.02 1.98
C PHE A 123 -2.28 16.50 0.73
N LEU A 124 -3.59 16.64 0.69
CA LEU A 124 -4.43 16.15 -0.39
C LEU A 124 -4.40 17.08 -1.61
N ASP A 125 -4.66 16.52 -2.79
CA ASP A 125 -4.85 17.26 -4.04
C ASP A 125 -3.68 18.21 -4.41
N VAL A 126 -2.44 17.80 -4.12
CA VAL A 126 -1.25 18.56 -4.52
C VAL A 126 -1.09 18.44 -6.03
N PRO A 127 -1.11 19.58 -6.78
CA PRO A 127 -1.04 19.52 -8.24
C PRO A 127 0.30 18.97 -8.74
N VAL A 128 0.22 18.18 -9.83
CA VAL A 128 1.38 17.79 -10.64
C VAL A 128 1.38 18.66 -11.90
N VAL A 129 2.49 19.37 -12.15
CA VAL A 129 2.61 20.35 -13.23
C VAL A 129 3.93 20.20 -13.96
N ASP A 130 4.00 20.65 -15.20
CA ASP A 130 5.28 20.77 -15.90
C ASP A 130 6.08 21.96 -15.34
N ALA A 131 7.39 21.80 -15.19
CA ALA A 131 8.25 22.86 -14.70
C ALA A 131 8.35 24.01 -15.73
N GLU A 132 8.29 25.26 -15.25
CA GLU A 132 8.49 26.45 -16.08
C GLU A 132 9.99 26.78 -16.34
N GLY A 133 10.92 25.99 -15.74
CA GLY A 133 12.37 26.21 -15.83
C GLY A 133 13.14 24.91 -15.82
N SER A 134 14.47 24.98 -16.04
CA SER A 134 15.33 23.81 -15.94
C SER A 134 15.86 23.65 -14.50
N ASN A 135 15.78 22.42 -13.99
CA ASN A 135 16.48 21.97 -12.79
C ASN A 135 17.50 20.90 -13.20
N ASP A 136 18.33 21.23 -14.22
CA ASP A 136 19.20 20.29 -14.90
C ASP A 136 20.11 19.51 -13.93
N GLU A 137 20.62 20.15 -12.88
CA GLU A 137 21.47 19.52 -11.88
C GLU A 137 20.76 18.39 -11.11
N ILE A 138 19.46 18.55 -10.83
CA ILE A 138 18.65 17.52 -10.15
C ILE A 138 18.18 16.46 -11.16
N ALA A 139 17.71 16.89 -12.34
CA ALA A 139 17.16 16.01 -13.38
C ALA A 139 18.23 15.14 -14.07
N GLU A 140 19.51 15.58 -14.08
CA GLU A 140 20.64 14.86 -14.70
C GLU A 140 21.45 14.04 -13.68
N ALA A 141 21.05 14.02 -12.42
CA ALA A 141 21.74 13.23 -11.41
C ALA A 141 21.69 11.72 -11.75
N ASP A 142 22.76 11.01 -11.43
CA ASP A 142 22.81 9.55 -11.56
C ASP A 142 22.04 8.94 -10.37
N VAL A 143 20.85 8.41 -10.64
CA VAL A 143 19.94 7.84 -9.66
C VAL A 143 19.83 6.33 -9.83
N ALA A 144 19.60 5.62 -8.73
CA ALA A 144 19.28 4.19 -8.71
C ALA A 144 17.92 3.93 -9.35
N ASP A 145 17.60 2.66 -9.61
CA ASP A 145 16.30 2.25 -10.11
C ASP A 145 15.19 2.79 -9.16
N PRO A 146 14.14 3.41 -9.71
CA PRO A 146 13.09 4.00 -8.90
C PRO A 146 12.31 2.94 -8.11
N GLU A 147 11.94 3.27 -6.88
CA GLU A 147 11.08 2.45 -6.05
C GLU A 147 9.66 3.02 -6.05
N ILE A 148 8.77 2.39 -6.82
CA ILE A 148 7.33 2.63 -6.84
C ILE A 148 6.67 1.41 -6.20
N ARG A 149 5.75 1.64 -5.27
CA ARG A 149 5.02 0.58 -4.58
C ARG A 149 3.56 0.68 -4.92
N GLU A 150 3.01 -0.37 -5.44
CA GLU A 150 1.57 -0.51 -5.59
C GLU A 150 0.88 -0.45 -4.23
N LEU A 151 -0.25 0.24 -4.17
CA LEU A 151 -1.11 0.33 -3.01
C LEU A 151 -2.30 -0.59 -3.21
N SER A 152 -2.56 -1.44 -2.23
CA SER A 152 -3.81 -2.18 -2.15
C SER A 152 -4.77 -1.48 -1.18
N SER A 153 -6.06 -1.50 -1.50
CA SER A 153 -7.11 -1.16 -0.56
C SER A 153 -7.52 -2.42 0.20
N TYR A 154 -7.72 -2.30 1.50
CA TYR A 154 -8.19 -3.39 2.33
C TYR A 154 -9.54 -3.01 2.94
N GLU A 155 -10.55 -3.84 2.71
CA GLU A 155 -11.88 -3.69 3.28
C GLU A 155 -12.26 -4.91 4.10
N ASP A 156 -12.53 -4.73 5.41
CA ASP A 156 -13.18 -5.75 6.23
C ASP A 156 -14.70 -5.66 6.00
N GLY A 157 -15.34 -6.78 5.70
CA GLY A 157 -16.81 -6.86 5.67
C GLY A 157 -17.42 -6.59 7.05
N GLU A 158 -18.66 -6.10 7.08
CA GLU A 158 -19.33 -5.68 8.33
C GLU A 158 -19.38 -6.76 9.42
N ASP A 159 -19.34 -8.04 9.03
CA ASP A 159 -19.40 -9.20 9.94
C ASP A 159 -18.05 -9.95 10.07
N GLU A 160 -16.94 -9.39 9.58
CA GLU A 160 -15.61 -10.03 9.55
C GLU A 160 -15.58 -11.40 8.82
N THR A 161 -16.57 -11.68 7.98
CA THR A 161 -16.72 -12.97 7.28
C THR A 161 -16.00 -12.99 5.93
N VAL A 162 -15.90 -11.81 5.31
CA VAL A 162 -15.26 -11.58 4.02
C VAL A 162 -14.40 -10.34 4.14
N SER A 163 -13.13 -10.43 3.80
CA SER A 163 -12.24 -9.27 3.66
C SER A 163 -11.72 -9.22 2.23
N ARG A 164 -11.53 -8.01 1.71
CA ARG A 164 -11.02 -7.79 0.35
C ARG A 164 -9.74 -6.99 0.37
N GLU A 165 -8.79 -7.43 -0.40
CA GLU A 165 -7.62 -6.66 -0.76
C GLU A 165 -7.64 -6.46 -2.28
N GLU A 166 -7.67 -5.21 -2.71
CA GLU A 166 -7.71 -4.84 -4.11
C GLU A 166 -6.50 -3.99 -4.47
N SER A 167 -5.77 -4.41 -5.48
CA SER A 167 -4.77 -3.61 -6.18
C SER A 167 -5.31 -3.12 -7.53
N GLU A 168 -4.49 -2.49 -8.36
CA GLU A 168 -4.89 -2.04 -9.70
C GLU A 168 -5.30 -3.23 -10.59
N ASP A 169 -4.51 -4.29 -10.58
CA ASP A 169 -4.62 -5.41 -11.49
C ASP A 169 -5.23 -6.67 -10.85
N GLU A 170 -5.28 -6.77 -9.51
CA GLU A 170 -5.64 -7.99 -8.81
C GLU A 170 -6.69 -7.75 -7.72
N SER A 171 -7.58 -8.70 -7.56
CA SER A 171 -8.53 -8.81 -6.46
C SER A 171 -8.23 -10.06 -5.64
N SER A 172 -8.06 -9.91 -4.33
CA SER A 172 -7.84 -11.00 -3.38
C SER A 172 -8.93 -10.97 -2.31
N ILE A 173 -9.79 -12.00 -2.31
CA ILE A 173 -10.94 -12.12 -1.42
C ILE A 173 -10.61 -13.17 -0.36
N MET A 174 -10.53 -12.74 0.89
CA MET A 174 -10.33 -13.63 2.04
C MET A 174 -11.67 -13.99 2.65
N LEU A 175 -11.99 -15.28 2.65
CA LEU A 175 -13.21 -15.87 3.17
C LEU A 175 -12.92 -16.57 4.50
N SER A 176 -13.67 -16.27 5.56
CA SER A 176 -13.53 -16.96 6.83
C SER A 176 -13.91 -18.43 6.70
N SER A 177 -13.03 -19.34 7.07
CA SER A 177 -13.33 -20.78 7.09
C SER A 177 -14.47 -21.12 8.06
N ASP A 178 -14.66 -20.33 9.11
CA ASP A 178 -15.71 -20.56 10.12
C ASP A 178 -17.13 -20.28 9.58
N VAL A 179 -17.23 -19.58 8.42
CA VAL A 179 -18.49 -19.36 7.67
C VAL A 179 -18.66 -20.44 6.62
N LEU A 180 -17.58 -20.81 5.93
CA LEU A 180 -17.64 -21.76 4.83
C LEU A 180 -17.81 -23.21 5.29
N PHE A 181 -17.28 -23.57 6.46
CA PHE A 181 -17.16 -24.96 6.91
C PHE A 181 -17.51 -25.11 8.40
N ASP A 182 -18.03 -26.28 8.77
CA ASP A 182 -18.06 -26.68 10.18
C ASP A 182 -16.64 -26.96 10.72
N VAL A 183 -16.51 -26.99 12.03
CA VAL A 183 -15.22 -27.21 12.70
C VAL A 183 -14.59 -28.54 12.29
N ASP A 184 -13.33 -28.50 11.85
CA ASP A 184 -12.57 -29.65 11.35
C ASP A 184 -13.17 -30.35 10.10
N GLU A 185 -14.12 -29.71 9.43
CA GLU A 185 -14.73 -30.21 8.19
C GLU A 185 -14.26 -29.40 6.96
N SER A 186 -14.43 -30.02 5.78
CA SER A 186 -14.18 -29.40 4.46
C SER A 186 -15.43 -29.46 3.56
N GLU A 187 -16.58 -29.90 4.07
CA GLU A 187 -17.86 -29.81 3.36
C GLU A 187 -18.45 -28.40 3.55
N LEU A 188 -18.81 -27.75 2.45
CA LEU A 188 -19.39 -26.40 2.49
C LEU A 188 -20.74 -26.39 3.20
N THR A 189 -20.98 -25.36 4.00
CA THR A 189 -22.26 -25.13 4.68
C THR A 189 -23.28 -24.46 3.75
N ASP A 190 -24.57 -24.53 4.11
CA ASP A 190 -25.62 -23.78 3.39
C ASP A 190 -25.38 -22.26 3.40
N ASP A 191 -24.70 -21.72 4.43
CA ASP A 191 -24.37 -20.30 4.56
C ASP A 191 -23.20 -19.89 3.63
N ALA A 192 -22.39 -20.83 3.14
CA ALA A 192 -21.32 -20.58 2.19
C ALA A 192 -21.85 -20.19 0.79
N ASP A 193 -23.04 -20.69 0.42
CA ASP A 193 -23.59 -20.52 -0.93
C ASP A 193 -23.72 -19.05 -1.33
N GLU A 194 -24.29 -18.19 -0.46
CA GLU A 194 -24.49 -16.76 -0.74
C GLU A 194 -23.13 -16.03 -0.92
N THR A 195 -22.15 -16.39 -0.11
CA THR A 195 -20.80 -15.82 -0.18
C THR A 195 -20.09 -16.23 -1.47
N LEU A 196 -20.14 -17.50 -1.84
CA LEU A 196 -19.51 -18.01 -3.05
C LEU A 196 -20.22 -17.54 -4.34
N GLU A 197 -21.55 -17.32 -4.32
CA GLU A 197 -22.26 -16.68 -5.42
C GLU A 197 -21.77 -15.25 -5.67
N GLN A 198 -21.46 -14.47 -4.61
CA GLN A 198 -20.90 -13.11 -4.75
C GLN A 198 -19.50 -13.16 -5.36
N VAL A 199 -18.63 -14.05 -4.88
CA VAL A 199 -17.27 -14.24 -5.44
C VAL A 199 -17.33 -14.66 -6.90
N ALA A 200 -18.23 -15.58 -7.25
CA ALA A 200 -18.41 -16.03 -8.63
C ALA A 200 -18.84 -14.89 -9.56
N GLN A 201 -19.71 -13.97 -9.08
CA GLN A 201 -20.11 -12.79 -9.85
C GLN A 201 -18.93 -11.82 -10.06
N GLU A 202 -18.06 -11.66 -9.08
CA GLU A 202 -16.86 -10.84 -9.23
C GLU A 202 -15.91 -11.46 -10.27
N ILE A 203 -15.67 -12.77 -10.23
CA ILE A 203 -14.89 -13.50 -11.25
C ILE A 203 -15.52 -13.39 -12.65
N ASP A 204 -16.84 -13.47 -12.74
CA ASP A 204 -17.56 -13.35 -14.03
C ASP A 204 -17.40 -11.94 -14.65
N ASN A 205 -17.23 -10.91 -13.82
CA ASN A 205 -17.04 -9.51 -14.26
C ASN A 205 -15.55 -9.17 -14.52
N ALA A 206 -14.63 -9.97 -14.01
CA ALA A 206 -13.19 -9.78 -14.17
C ALA A 206 -12.70 -10.26 -15.54
N SER A 207 -11.44 -9.92 -15.88
CA SER A 207 -10.78 -10.41 -17.11
C SER A 207 -9.95 -11.68 -16.90
N ALA A 208 -9.85 -12.16 -15.68
CA ALA A 208 -8.97 -13.25 -15.25
C ALA A 208 -9.09 -14.54 -16.07
N ASP A 209 -7.98 -15.07 -16.51
CA ASP A 209 -7.89 -16.41 -17.13
C ASP A 209 -7.61 -17.50 -16.09
N THR A 210 -7.07 -17.11 -14.92
CA THR A 210 -6.77 -18.04 -13.83
C THR A 210 -7.25 -17.46 -12.50
N VAL A 211 -7.81 -18.32 -11.65
CA VAL A 211 -8.22 -18.03 -10.27
C VAL A 211 -7.41 -18.92 -9.34
N SER A 212 -6.65 -18.34 -8.41
CA SER A 212 -5.95 -19.06 -7.34
C SER A 212 -6.84 -19.16 -6.11
N ILE A 213 -6.86 -20.34 -5.49
CA ILE A 213 -7.64 -20.62 -4.29
C ILE A 213 -6.72 -21.24 -3.26
N ASP A 214 -6.43 -20.50 -2.22
CA ASP A 214 -5.42 -20.85 -1.22
C ASP A 214 -6.06 -21.04 0.15
N GLY A 215 -6.00 -22.26 0.67
CA GLY A 215 -6.55 -22.63 1.98
C GLY A 215 -5.52 -22.52 3.10
N TYR A 216 -5.94 -21.99 4.25
CA TYR A 216 -5.10 -21.81 5.44
C TYR A 216 -5.81 -22.25 6.70
N THR A 217 -5.02 -22.67 7.71
CA THR A 217 -5.48 -22.97 9.07
C THR A 217 -4.83 -22.03 10.08
N ASP A 218 -5.29 -22.04 11.31
CA ASP A 218 -4.52 -21.48 12.43
C ASP A 218 -3.39 -22.44 12.85
N ASN A 219 -2.61 -22.08 13.87
CA ASN A 219 -1.50 -22.89 14.36
C ASN A 219 -1.91 -23.96 15.37
N THR A 220 -3.20 -24.23 15.55
CA THR A 220 -3.65 -25.32 16.41
C THR A 220 -3.58 -26.66 15.66
N GLY A 221 -3.16 -27.73 16.39
CA GLY A 221 -2.95 -29.03 15.75
C GLY A 221 -1.51 -29.23 15.27
N ASN A 222 -1.34 -29.94 14.17
CA ASN A 222 -0.05 -30.24 13.55
C ASN A 222 -0.19 -30.32 12.02
N ASP A 223 0.93 -30.20 11.32
CA ASP A 223 0.98 -30.13 9.85
C ASP A 223 0.32 -31.35 9.19
N SER A 224 0.40 -32.56 9.77
CA SER A 224 -0.24 -33.77 9.22
C SER A 224 -1.78 -33.72 9.22
N ILE A 225 -2.37 -32.76 9.94
CA ILE A 225 -3.81 -32.49 9.94
C ILE A 225 -4.09 -31.19 9.17
N ASN A 226 -3.32 -30.14 9.43
CA ASN A 226 -3.55 -28.81 8.87
C ASN A 226 -3.31 -28.75 7.35
N ASP A 227 -2.25 -29.43 6.87
CA ASP A 227 -1.95 -29.41 5.43
C ASP A 227 -3.09 -30.05 4.60
N PRO A 228 -3.54 -31.32 4.87
CA PRO A 228 -4.62 -31.88 4.09
C PRO A 228 -5.95 -31.16 4.32
N LEU A 229 -6.24 -30.64 5.53
CA LEU A 229 -7.49 -29.90 5.77
C LEU A 229 -7.57 -28.60 4.95
N SER A 230 -6.47 -27.88 4.86
CA SER A 230 -6.42 -26.66 4.07
C SER A 230 -6.53 -26.94 2.57
N GLU A 231 -5.94 -28.01 2.07
CA GLU A 231 -6.05 -28.48 0.70
C GLU A 231 -7.50 -28.87 0.38
N ASP A 232 -8.12 -29.74 1.20
CA ASP A 232 -9.50 -30.21 1.01
C ASP A 232 -10.50 -29.02 0.99
N ARG A 233 -10.26 -27.97 1.81
CA ARG A 233 -11.07 -26.75 1.83
C ARG A 233 -10.91 -25.90 0.58
N ALA A 234 -9.68 -25.73 0.10
CA ALA A 234 -9.42 -25.04 -1.17
C ALA A 234 -10.07 -25.75 -2.35
N GLU A 235 -9.96 -27.09 -2.40
CA GLU A 235 -10.62 -27.91 -3.44
C GLU A 235 -12.15 -27.83 -3.38
N ALA A 236 -12.74 -27.75 -2.19
CA ALA A 236 -14.20 -27.59 -2.02
C ALA A 236 -14.68 -26.24 -2.57
N VAL A 237 -13.96 -25.15 -2.27
CA VAL A 237 -14.24 -23.80 -2.81
C VAL A 237 -14.04 -23.79 -4.32
N GLN A 238 -12.96 -24.40 -4.82
CA GLN A 238 -12.74 -24.54 -6.27
C GLN A 238 -13.95 -25.19 -6.94
N SER A 239 -14.39 -26.34 -6.44
CA SER A 239 -15.49 -27.07 -7.03
C SER A 239 -16.79 -26.28 -7.08
N ALA A 240 -17.07 -25.50 -6.02
CA ALA A 240 -18.23 -24.63 -5.96
C ALA A 240 -18.13 -23.47 -6.97
N LEU A 241 -16.97 -22.82 -7.07
CA LEU A 241 -16.76 -21.73 -8.02
C LEU A 241 -16.78 -22.22 -9.48
N GLU A 242 -16.27 -23.41 -9.78
CA GLU A 242 -16.39 -24.04 -11.11
C GLU A 242 -17.85 -24.24 -11.54
N ASP A 243 -18.74 -24.53 -10.59
CA ASP A 243 -20.18 -24.72 -10.85
C ASP A 243 -20.94 -23.37 -10.94
N LEU A 244 -20.50 -22.34 -10.22
CA LEU A 244 -21.17 -21.03 -10.12
C LEU A 244 -20.74 -20.03 -11.19
N VAL A 245 -19.45 -20.02 -11.58
CA VAL A 245 -18.91 -19.09 -12.59
C VAL A 245 -19.45 -19.44 -13.96
N THR A 246 -20.06 -18.46 -14.62
CA THR A 246 -20.72 -18.66 -15.93
C THR A 246 -19.81 -18.33 -17.11
N ARG A 247 -18.76 -17.55 -16.89
CA ARG A 247 -17.76 -17.21 -17.90
C ARG A 247 -16.93 -18.43 -18.29
N SER A 248 -16.77 -18.66 -19.58
CA SER A 248 -15.97 -19.78 -20.10
C SER A 248 -14.49 -19.43 -20.21
N GLY A 249 -13.63 -20.41 -19.98
CA GLY A 249 -12.18 -20.28 -20.18
C GLY A 249 -11.41 -19.92 -18.92
N VAL A 250 -12.05 -19.83 -17.77
CA VAL A 250 -11.39 -19.66 -16.47
C VAL A 250 -10.77 -20.99 -16.04
N SER A 251 -9.54 -20.96 -15.62
CA SER A 251 -8.83 -22.09 -14.99
C SER A 251 -8.69 -21.83 -13.49
N TYR A 252 -8.67 -22.87 -12.68
CA TYR A 252 -8.60 -22.78 -11.23
C TYR A 252 -7.40 -23.56 -10.71
N GLU A 253 -6.73 -23.02 -9.69
CA GLU A 253 -5.62 -23.67 -8.99
C GLU A 253 -5.91 -23.64 -7.49
N ALA A 254 -6.13 -24.80 -6.86
CA ALA A 254 -6.34 -24.90 -5.42
C ALA A 254 -5.06 -25.40 -4.74
N ASN A 255 -4.70 -24.78 -3.61
CA ASN A 255 -3.53 -25.16 -2.83
C ASN A 255 -3.84 -25.04 -1.33
N GLY A 256 -3.32 -25.99 -0.54
CA GLY A 256 -3.36 -25.96 0.91
C GLY A 256 -2.01 -25.57 1.50
N HIS A 257 -2.00 -24.62 2.43
CA HIS A 257 -0.79 -24.11 3.07
C HIS A 257 -0.69 -24.45 4.56
N GLY A 258 -1.66 -25.18 5.10
CA GLY A 258 -1.69 -25.47 6.52
C GLY A 258 -1.67 -24.20 7.36
N SER A 259 -0.81 -24.15 8.37
CA SER A 259 -0.66 -23.00 9.26
C SER A 259 0.43 -22.00 8.80
N ALA A 260 0.86 -22.06 7.54
CA ALA A 260 1.81 -21.11 6.98
C ALA A 260 1.16 -19.73 6.74
N ASP A 261 1.98 -18.70 6.63
CA ASP A 261 1.59 -17.32 6.26
C ASP A 261 0.41 -16.75 7.07
N PRO A 262 0.53 -16.69 8.42
CA PRO A 262 -0.52 -16.12 9.24
C PRO A 262 -0.69 -14.61 8.98
N VAL A 263 -1.94 -14.17 8.78
CA VAL A 263 -2.30 -12.76 8.59
C VAL A 263 -2.56 -12.04 9.92
N ALA A 264 -2.70 -12.78 11.03
CA ALA A 264 -2.94 -12.23 12.35
C ALA A 264 -2.23 -13.04 13.44
N ASP A 265 -2.20 -12.50 14.67
CA ASP A 265 -1.51 -13.12 15.81
C ASP A 265 -2.23 -14.38 16.29
N ASN A 266 -1.62 -15.54 16.09
CA ASN A 266 -2.11 -16.84 16.54
C ASN A 266 -2.22 -17.00 18.07
N SER A 267 -1.69 -16.05 18.85
CA SER A 267 -1.80 -16.10 20.32
C SER A 267 -3.19 -15.70 20.84
N THR A 268 -4.00 -15.04 19.99
CA THR A 268 -5.37 -14.60 20.29
C THR A 268 -6.39 -15.44 19.53
N GLU A 269 -7.63 -15.57 20.05
CA GLU A 269 -8.70 -16.27 19.33
C GLU A 269 -9.11 -15.53 18.06
N ASP A 270 -9.26 -14.20 18.16
CA ASP A 270 -9.60 -13.35 17.00
C ASP A 270 -8.55 -13.46 15.90
N GLY A 271 -7.26 -13.54 16.25
CA GLY A 271 -6.19 -13.74 15.30
C GLY A 271 -6.20 -15.13 14.66
N ARG A 272 -6.48 -16.19 15.44
CA ARG A 272 -6.65 -17.54 14.89
C ARG A 272 -7.84 -17.62 13.93
N GLN A 273 -8.94 -16.95 14.25
CA GLN A 273 -10.11 -16.88 13.37
C GLN A 273 -9.76 -16.27 12.01
N LYS A 274 -8.99 -15.17 12.00
CA LYS A 274 -8.51 -14.54 10.74
C LYS A 274 -7.53 -15.45 9.96
N ASN A 275 -6.77 -16.29 10.65
CA ASN A 275 -5.84 -17.22 10.01
C ASN A 275 -6.58 -18.42 9.37
N ARG A 276 -7.71 -18.87 9.94
CA ARG A 276 -8.58 -19.90 9.34
C ARG A 276 -9.36 -19.28 8.18
N ARG A 277 -8.78 -19.29 6.97
CA ARG A 277 -9.32 -18.63 5.79
C ARG A 277 -9.12 -19.44 4.51
N VAL A 278 -9.92 -19.13 3.52
CA VAL A 278 -9.65 -19.44 2.11
C VAL A 278 -9.52 -18.12 1.37
N THR A 279 -8.46 -17.94 0.61
CA THR A 279 -8.20 -16.75 -0.20
C THR A 279 -8.46 -17.10 -1.66
N VAL A 280 -9.26 -16.28 -2.34
CA VAL A 280 -9.53 -16.39 -3.78
C VAL A 280 -8.93 -15.19 -4.47
N THR A 281 -7.94 -15.40 -5.33
CA THR A 281 -7.17 -14.34 -6.01
C THR A 281 -7.31 -14.45 -7.52
N PHE A 282 -7.56 -13.32 -8.19
CA PHE A 282 -7.72 -13.24 -9.64
C PHE A 282 -7.43 -11.85 -10.19
N GLU A 283 -7.01 -11.77 -11.47
CA GLU A 283 -6.84 -10.50 -12.19
C GLU A 283 -8.20 -9.86 -12.53
N LYS A 284 -8.28 -8.51 -12.44
CA LYS A 284 -9.49 -7.72 -12.71
C LYS A 284 -9.84 -7.61 -14.18
#